data_4490c7a59966847a16a9b45ce12c2dd1
#
_entry.id   4490c7a59966847a16a9b45ce12c2dd1
#
_cell.length_a   1.000
_cell.length_b   1.000
_cell.length_c   1.000
_cell.angle_alpha   90.00
_cell.angle_beta   90.00
_cell.angle_gamma   90.00
#
_symmetry.space_group_name_H-M   'P 1'
#
loop_
_entity.id
_entity.type
_entity.pdbx_description
1 polymer ?
#
loop_
_entity_poly.entity_id
_entity_poly.type
_entity_poly.pdbx_seq_one_letter_code
_entity_poly.pdbx_strand_id
1 'polypeptide(L)'
;MAYKKTIVRRGKVKTWEERFKKVLQKHHGHFAKKIFHRLMKKTSTLKASLKKRSKEYEVVFDITLDQIRSMFLKYYGKQCRYCDSVLVVSNIVCDHMYPLSLGGDSTPRNLTIICKRCNTRKGHLTDKEYLSLLKFLKNKPDNMRNYILRKLAKGDNFGES
;
A
#
# COMPACT_ATOMS: atom_id res chain seq x y z
N MET A 1 9.32 58.63 -0.16
CA MET A 1 8.26 57.58 -0.26
C MET A 1 8.83 56.25 0.23
N ALA A 2 8.39 55.74 1.37
CA ALA A 2 8.92 54.53 1.97
C ALA A 2 8.11 53.31 1.47
N TYR A 3 8.76 52.36 0.82
CA TYR A 3 8.18 51.11 0.37
C TYR A 3 7.91 50.23 1.58
N LYS A 4 6.63 50.00 1.95
CA LYS A 4 6.22 49.02 2.94
C LYS A 4 6.42 47.63 2.34
N LYS A 5 7.44 46.87 2.81
CA LYS A 5 7.61 45.45 2.52
C LYS A 5 6.45 44.68 3.14
N THR A 6 5.52 44.20 2.33
CA THR A 6 4.46 43.28 2.73
C THR A 6 5.09 41.91 3.06
N ILE A 7 5.25 41.59 4.33
CA ILE A 7 5.72 40.28 4.77
C ILE A 7 4.56 39.29 4.54
N VAL A 8 4.61 38.58 3.43
CA VAL A 8 3.72 37.44 3.21
C VAL A 8 4.09 36.34 4.23
N ARG A 9 3.30 36.20 5.28
CA ARG A 9 3.42 35.07 6.22
C ARG A 9 3.18 33.78 5.45
N ARG A 10 4.25 33.05 5.08
CA ARG A 10 4.15 31.68 4.57
C ARG A 10 3.46 30.85 5.65
N GLY A 11 2.22 30.43 5.41
CA GLY A 11 1.48 29.55 6.30
C GLY A 11 2.33 28.30 6.56
N LYS A 12 2.44 27.86 7.84
CA LYS A 12 3.18 26.65 8.22
C LYS A 12 2.69 25.49 7.35
N VAL A 13 3.60 24.89 6.57
CA VAL A 13 3.30 23.68 5.80
C VAL A 13 2.95 22.59 6.80
N LYS A 14 1.69 22.09 6.72
CA LYS A 14 1.22 21.02 7.62
C LYS A 14 2.06 19.77 7.43
N THR A 15 2.57 19.23 8.52
CA THR A 15 3.30 17.98 8.53
C THR A 15 2.42 16.84 7.99
N TRP A 16 3.03 15.76 7.50
CA TRP A 16 2.27 14.57 7.07
C TRP A 16 1.42 14.00 8.22
N GLU A 17 1.88 14.09 9.47
CA GLU A 17 1.14 13.67 10.66
C GLU A 17 -0.14 14.47 10.88
N GLU A 18 -0.08 15.79 10.75
CA GLU A 18 -1.26 16.65 10.88
C GLU A 18 -2.29 16.37 9.80
N ARG A 19 -1.83 16.13 8.55
CA ARG A 19 -2.71 15.75 7.44
C ARG A 19 -3.36 14.41 7.71
N PHE A 20 -2.59 13.45 8.18
CA PHE A 20 -3.07 12.09 8.47
C PHE A 20 -4.07 12.06 9.64
N LYS A 21 -3.79 12.80 10.72
CA LYS A 21 -4.71 12.97 11.85
C LYS A 21 -6.05 13.55 11.39
N LYS A 22 -6.05 14.56 10.51
CA LYS A 22 -7.30 15.12 9.95
C LYS A 22 -8.10 14.10 9.13
N VAL A 23 -7.43 13.32 8.28
CA VAL A 23 -8.09 12.27 7.51
C VAL A 23 -8.73 11.24 8.46
N LEU A 24 -7.99 10.79 9.47
CA LEU A 24 -8.50 9.84 10.45
C LEU A 24 -9.65 10.41 11.28
N GLN A 25 -9.55 11.68 11.71
CA GLN A 25 -10.61 12.35 12.46
C GLN A 25 -11.91 12.42 11.66
N LYS A 26 -11.81 12.72 10.36
CA LYS A 26 -12.96 12.74 9.45
C LYS A 26 -13.66 11.39 9.35
N HIS A 27 -12.89 10.29 9.31
CA HIS A 27 -13.44 8.94 9.08
C HIS A 27 -13.78 8.17 10.35
N HIS A 28 -13.18 8.50 11.49
CA HIS A 28 -13.23 7.67 12.70
C HIS A 28 -13.56 8.42 14.00
N GLY A 29 -13.73 9.74 13.97
CA GLY A 29 -14.07 10.53 15.16
C GLY A 29 -13.15 10.24 16.35
N HIS A 30 -13.74 9.87 17.50
CA HIS A 30 -13.01 9.59 18.74
C HIS A 30 -12.04 8.40 18.66
N PHE A 31 -12.21 7.47 17.72
CA PHE A 31 -11.26 6.37 17.49
C PHE A 31 -10.02 6.78 16.70
N ALA A 32 -9.97 7.99 16.15
CA ALA A 32 -8.87 8.45 15.29
C ALA A 32 -7.50 8.29 15.94
N LYS A 33 -7.34 8.61 17.22
CA LYS A 33 -6.07 8.47 17.96
C LYS A 33 -5.58 7.01 18.00
N LYS A 34 -6.47 6.07 18.32
CA LYS A 34 -6.15 4.63 18.38
C LYS A 34 -5.75 4.10 17.00
N ILE A 35 -6.48 4.48 15.95
CA ILE A 35 -6.19 4.09 14.57
C ILE A 35 -4.86 4.68 14.11
N PHE A 36 -4.59 5.95 14.42
CA PHE A 36 -3.32 6.60 14.13
C PHE A 36 -2.14 5.81 14.70
N HIS A 37 -2.17 5.46 15.99
CA HIS A 37 -1.10 4.68 16.61
C HIS A 37 -0.89 3.31 15.95
N ARG A 38 -1.99 2.62 15.62
CA ARG A 38 -1.90 1.33 14.90
C ARG A 38 -1.26 1.47 13.52
N LEU A 39 -1.60 2.51 12.78
CA LEU A 39 -1.00 2.78 11.47
C LEU A 39 0.48 3.16 11.58
N MET A 40 0.86 3.97 12.57
CA MET A 40 2.26 4.32 12.81
C MET A 40 3.11 3.10 13.13
N LYS A 41 2.65 2.23 14.02
CA LYS A 41 3.30 0.95 14.33
C LYS A 41 3.41 0.10 13.06
N LYS A 42 2.33 -0.01 12.27
CA LYS A 42 2.31 -0.78 11.02
C LYS A 42 3.33 -0.28 10.00
N THR A 43 3.47 1.04 9.82
CA THR A 43 4.45 1.62 8.89
C THR A 43 5.89 1.39 9.32
N SER A 44 6.19 1.46 10.63
CA SER A 44 7.52 1.18 11.18
C SER A 44 7.91 -0.29 11.00
N THR A 45 6.99 -1.22 11.34
CA THR A 45 7.18 -2.67 11.12
C THR A 45 7.36 -2.98 9.63
N LEU A 46 6.58 -2.33 8.76
CA LEU A 46 6.70 -2.49 7.31
C LEU A 46 8.09 -2.07 6.82
N LYS A 47 8.60 -0.90 7.24
CA LYS A 47 9.95 -0.45 6.85
C LYS A 47 11.02 -1.48 7.23
N ALA A 48 10.97 -2.01 8.45
CA ALA A 48 11.90 -3.03 8.91
C ALA A 48 11.81 -4.32 8.06
N SER A 49 10.57 -4.77 7.77
CA SER A 49 10.32 -5.94 6.93
C SER A 49 10.80 -5.74 5.47
N LEU A 50 10.57 -4.56 4.89
CA LEU A 50 11.07 -4.24 3.55
C LEU A 50 12.60 -4.29 3.52
N LYS A 51 13.27 -3.63 4.49
CA LYS A 51 14.75 -3.64 4.58
C LYS A 51 15.30 -5.06 4.70
N LYS A 52 14.72 -5.88 5.58
CA LYS A 52 15.14 -7.28 5.78
C LYS A 52 15.01 -8.08 4.48
N ARG A 53 13.83 -8.05 3.85
CA ARG A 53 13.57 -8.80 2.59
C ARG A 53 14.43 -8.31 1.43
N SER A 54 14.63 -6.99 1.29
CA SER A 54 15.52 -6.47 0.24
C SER A 54 16.95 -6.97 0.40
N LYS A 55 17.44 -7.14 1.64
CA LYS A 55 18.73 -7.78 1.91
C LYS A 55 18.74 -9.27 1.54
N GLU A 56 17.66 -10.00 1.85
CA GLU A 56 17.52 -11.43 1.54
C GLU A 56 17.49 -11.71 0.03
N TYR A 57 16.89 -10.80 -0.75
CA TYR A 57 16.80 -10.91 -2.21
C TYR A 57 17.89 -10.12 -2.95
N GLU A 58 18.86 -9.52 -2.22
CA GLU A 58 19.97 -8.73 -2.77
C GLU A 58 19.52 -7.60 -3.72
N VAL A 59 18.39 -6.95 -3.40
CA VAL A 59 17.81 -5.87 -4.22
C VAL A 59 17.91 -4.52 -3.51
N VAL A 60 17.78 -3.44 -4.27
CA VAL A 60 17.84 -2.07 -3.77
C VAL A 60 16.74 -1.80 -2.74
N PHE A 61 17.13 -1.23 -1.60
CA PHE A 61 16.23 -0.66 -0.59
C PHE A 61 16.47 0.84 -0.48
N ASP A 62 15.57 1.63 -1.05
CA ASP A 62 15.63 3.10 -1.01
C ASP A 62 14.23 3.67 -0.76
N ILE A 63 13.78 3.60 0.48
CA ILE A 63 12.53 4.22 0.93
C ILE A 63 12.63 4.69 2.37
N THR A 64 12.23 5.94 2.61
CA THR A 64 12.17 6.51 3.95
C THR A 64 10.86 6.16 4.66
N LEU A 65 10.86 6.27 6.00
CA LEU A 65 9.64 6.07 6.78
C LEU A 65 8.55 7.08 6.43
N ASP A 66 8.93 8.32 6.12
CA ASP A 66 7.99 9.39 5.76
C ASP A 66 7.35 9.16 4.38
N GLN A 67 8.10 8.59 3.44
CA GLN A 67 7.54 8.16 2.15
C GLN A 67 6.51 7.03 2.35
N ILE A 68 6.79 6.02 3.17
CA ILE A 68 5.83 4.95 3.51
C ILE A 68 4.57 5.55 4.15
N ARG A 69 4.71 6.43 5.11
CA ARG A 69 3.61 7.10 5.78
C ARG A 69 2.78 7.96 4.82
N SER A 70 3.44 8.69 3.92
CA SER A 70 2.79 9.47 2.87
C SER A 70 1.98 8.59 1.91
N MET A 71 2.50 7.40 1.55
CA MET A 71 1.75 6.41 0.76
C MET A 71 0.50 5.94 1.50
N PHE A 72 0.61 5.61 2.79
CA PHE A 72 -0.56 5.23 3.61
C PHE A 72 -1.60 6.35 3.67
N LEU A 73 -1.17 7.61 3.88
CA LEU A 73 -2.07 8.78 3.85
C LEU A 73 -2.78 8.92 2.50
N LYS A 74 -2.04 8.74 1.40
CA LYS A 74 -2.58 8.88 0.03
C LYS A 74 -3.70 7.86 -0.25
N TYR A 75 -3.57 6.64 0.26
CA TYR A 75 -4.47 5.52 -0.10
C TYR A 75 -5.48 5.16 0.99
N TYR A 76 -5.29 5.56 2.24
CA TYR A 76 -6.22 5.28 3.32
C TYR A 76 -7.62 5.84 3.04
N GLY A 77 -8.65 5.02 3.22
CA GLY A 77 -10.04 5.37 2.92
C GLY A 77 -10.42 5.34 1.45
N LYS A 78 -9.47 5.00 0.54
CA LYS A 78 -9.74 4.82 -0.89
C LYS A 78 -9.94 3.34 -1.22
N GLN A 79 -10.45 3.07 -2.40
CA GLN A 79 -10.57 1.72 -2.92
C GLN A 79 -9.18 1.11 -3.22
N CYS A 80 -9.07 -0.20 -3.04
CA CYS A 80 -7.92 -0.97 -3.44
C CYS A 80 -7.76 -0.94 -4.97
N ARG A 81 -6.51 -0.84 -5.44
CA ARG A 81 -6.18 -0.82 -6.88
C ARG A 81 -6.77 -1.99 -7.68
N TYR A 82 -6.96 -3.15 -7.04
CA TYR A 82 -7.36 -4.40 -7.69
C TYR A 82 -8.79 -4.85 -7.37
N CYS A 83 -9.46 -4.19 -6.44
CA CYS A 83 -10.84 -4.51 -6.08
C CYS A 83 -11.50 -3.32 -5.37
N ASP A 84 -12.82 -3.41 -5.14
CA ASP A 84 -13.62 -2.33 -4.55
C ASP A 84 -13.50 -2.21 -3.03
N SER A 85 -12.65 -3.03 -2.38
CA SER A 85 -12.46 -2.94 -0.92
C SER A 85 -11.83 -1.63 -0.50
N VAL A 86 -12.47 -0.91 0.41
CA VAL A 86 -11.91 0.29 1.02
C VAL A 86 -10.72 -0.06 1.89
N LEU A 87 -9.62 0.69 1.75
CA LEU A 87 -8.38 0.49 2.47
C LEU A 87 -8.47 1.11 3.88
N VAL A 88 -8.51 0.26 4.88
CA VAL A 88 -8.58 0.61 6.30
C VAL A 88 -7.46 -0.08 7.09
N VAL A 89 -7.28 0.29 8.36
CA VAL A 89 -6.17 -0.21 9.20
C VAL A 89 -6.08 -1.75 9.26
N SER A 90 -7.20 -2.45 9.15
CA SER A 90 -7.25 -3.93 9.22
C SER A 90 -6.76 -4.63 7.96
N ASN A 91 -6.95 -4.01 6.79
CA ASN A 91 -6.67 -4.67 5.51
C ASN A 91 -5.57 -4.00 4.66
N ILE A 92 -5.13 -2.78 4.99
CA ILE A 92 -4.14 -2.02 4.23
C ILE A 92 -2.74 -2.66 4.35
N VAL A 93 -2.10 -2.94 3.22
CA VAL A 93 -0.73 -3.48 3.14
C VAL A 93 0.03 -2.80 2.00
N CYS A 94 1.37 -2.90 2.05
CA CYS A 94 2.24 -2.50 0.96
C CYS A 94 2.66 -3.74 0.16
N ASP A 95 2.68 -3.60 -1.14
CA ASP A 95 3.05 -4.63 -2.10
C ASP A 95 4.09 -4.11 -3.10
N HIS A 96 4.91 -5.00 -3.66
CA HIS A 96 5.81 -4.69 -4.77
C HIS A 96 5.07 -4.89 -6.10
N MET A 97 5.02 -3.87 -6.95
CA MET A 97 4.40 -3.98 -8.28
C MET A 97 5.17 -4.98 -9.15
N TYR A 98 6.50 -4.95 -9.08
CA TYR A 98 7.40 -5.97 -9.60
C TYR A 98 7.99 -6.75 -8.42
N PRO A 99 7.73 -8.05 -8.28
CA PRO A 99 8.07 -8.83 -7.06
C PRO A 99 9.56 -8.87 -6.74
N LEU A 100 9.90 -8.96 -5.45
CA LEU A 100 11.28 -9.18 -4.98
C LEU A 100 11.88 -10.44 -5.58
N SER A 101 11.11 -11.53 -5.66
CA SER A 101 11.56 -12.81 -6.25
C SER A 101 11.94 -12.74 -7.72
N LEU A 102 11.54 -11.67 -8.41
CA LEU A 102 11.90 -11.38 -9.79
C LEU A 102 12.95 -10.25 -9.90
N GLY A 103 13.58 -9.86 -8.78
CA GLY A 103 14.56 -8.77 -8.75
C GLY A 103 13.97 -7.37 -8.57
N GLY A 104 12.70 -7.26 -8.15
CA GLY A 104 12.05 -5.98 -7.89
C GLY A 104 12.64 -5.27 -6.67
N ASP A 105 12.86 -3.96 -6.77
CA ASP A 105 13.41 -3.14 -5.70
C ASP A 105 12.36 -2.72 -4.65
N SER A 106 12.83 -2.22 -3.49
CA SER A 106 12.00 -1.60 -2.47
C SER A 106 12.13 -0.07 -2.52
N THR A 107 11.69 0.53 -3.61
CA THR A 107 11.63 1.98 -3.83
C THR A 107 10.18 2.48 -3.93
N PRO A 108 9.92 3.78 -3.73
CA PRO A 108 8.57 4.34 -3.90
C PRO A 108 7.96 4.09 -5.29
N ARG A 109 8.79 3.88 -6.32
CA ARG A 109 8.35 3.64 -7.71
C ARG A 109 7.80 2.24 -7.90
N ASN A 110 8.35 1.26 -7.17
CA ASN A 110 7.94 -0.14 -7.24
C ASN A 110 6.96 -0.56 -6.14
N LEU A 111 6.65 0.31 -5.18
CA LEU A 111 5.76 0.00 -4.06
C LEU A 111 4.37 0.61 -4.28
N THR A 112 3.34 -0.15 -3.90
CA THR A 112 1.94 0.29 -3.91
C THR A 112 1.20 -0.14 -2.66
N ILE A 113 0.10 0.55 -2.36
CA ILE A 113 -0.76 0.24 -1.20
C ILE A 113 -2.03 -0.42 -1.70
N ILE A 114 -2.29 -1.63 -1.22
CA ILE A 114 -3.42 -2.47 -1.62
C ILE A 114 -4.07 -3.15 -0.41
N CYS A 115 -5.15 -3.89 -0.60
CA CYS A 115 -5.73 -4.68 0.48
C CYS A 115 -5.01 -6.04 0.65
N LYS A 116 -4.97 -6.54 1.88
CA LYS A 116 -4.36 -7.83 2.24
C LYS A 116 -4.84 -8.98 1.34
N ARG A 117 -6.15 -9.03 1.03
CA ARG A 117 -6.73 -10.07 0.17
C ARG A 117 -6.11 -10.07 -1.24
N CYS A 118 -5.99 -8.89 -1.87
CA CYS A 118 -5.38 -8.77 -3.19
C CYS A 118 -3.88 -9.06 -3.16
N ASN A 119 -3.19 -8.62 -2.10
CA ASN A 119 -1.76 -8.93 -1.92
C ASN A 119 -1.52 -10.46 -1.88
N THR A 120 -2.31 -11.20 -1.09
CA THR A 120 -2.21 -12.65 -1.01
C THR A 120 -2.54 -13.34 -2.35
N ARG A 121 -3.56 -12.83 -3.08
CA ARG A 121 -3.97 -13.40 -4.38
C ARG A 121 -2.99 -13.07 -5.51
N LYS A 122 -2.37 -11.90 -5.46
CA LYS A 122 -1.37 -11.50 -6.45
C LYS A 122 -0.10 -12.35 -6.33
N GLY A 123 0.33 -12.67 -5.10
CA GLY A 123 1.50 -13.51 -4.87
C GLY A 123 2.73 -12.97 -5.61
N HIS A 124 3.35 -13.82 -6.40
CA HIS A 124 4.54 -13.52 -7.20
C HIS A 124 4.26 -12.88 -8.58
N LEU A 125 3.00 -12.66 -8.93
CA LEU A 125 2.65 -11.99 -10.18
C LEU A 125 3.08 -10.51 -10.15
N THR A 126 3.51 -10.00 -11.28
CA THR A 126 3.71 -8.56 -11.48
C THR A 126 2.36 -7.83 -11.47
N ASP A 127 2.39 -6.51 -11.28
CA ASP A 127 1.19 -5.65 -11.36
C ASP A 127 0.43 -5.84 -12.69
N LYS A 128 1.19 -5.91 -13.80
CA LYS A 128 0.62 -6.08 -15.16
C LYS A 128 -0.05 -7.44 -15.32
N GLU A 129 0.60 -8.52 -14.91
CA GLU A 129 0.06 -9.87 -14.99
C GLU A 129 -1.20 -10.02 -14.15
N TYR A 130 -1.18 -9.51 -12.92
CA TYR A 130 -2.35 -9.59 -12.05
C TYR A 130 -3.53 -8.77 -12.57
N LEU A 131 -3.29 -7.58 -13.10
CA LEU A 131 -4.34 -6.77 -13.75
C LEU A 131 -4.90 -7.47 -14.99
N SER A 132 -4.05 -8.08 -15.82
CA SER A 132 -4.47 -8.84 -17.00
C SER A 132 -5.31 -10.06 -16.61
N LEU A 133 -4.91 -10.78 -15.58
CA LEU A 133 -5.67 -11.89 -15.02
C LEU A 133 -7.04 -11.44 -14.49
N LEU A 134 -7.11 -10.35 -13.72
CA LEU A 134 -8.37 -9.82 -13.23
C LEU A 134 -9.30 -9.40 -14.37
N LYS A 135 -8.74 -8.79 -15.43
CA LYS A 135 -9.50 -8.44 -16.65
C LYS A 135 -10.06 -9.68 -17.35
N PHE A 136 -9.24 -10.72 -17.51
CA PHE A 136 -9.67 -12.00 -18.08
C PHE A 136 -10.79 -12.66 -17.24
N LEU A 137 -10.65 -12.64 -15.90
CA LEU A 137 -11.61 -13.25 -14.99
C LEU A 137 -12.93 -12.48 -14.88
N LYS A 138 -12.97 -11.20 -15.28
CA LYS A 138 -14.17 -10.34 -15.15
C LYS A 138 -15.39 -10.95 -15.87
N ASN A 139 -15.16 -11.58 -17.01
CA ASN A 139 -16.21 -12.15 -17.86
C ASN A 139 -16.39 -13.66 -17.65
N LYS A 140 -15.80 -14.24 -16.60
CA LYS A 140 -15.94 -15.67 -16.27
C LYS A 140 -17.02 -15.86 -15.21
N PRO A 141 -17.68 -17.05 -15.17
CA PRO A 141 -18.62 -17.40 -14.12
C PRO A 141 -18.00 -17.25 -12.72
N ASP A 142 -18.80 -16.85 -11.75
CA ASP A 142 -18.34 -16.55 -10.38
C ASP A 142 -17.65 -17.74 -9.70
N ASN A 143 -18.14 -18.95 -9.93
CA ASN A 143 -17.52 -20.18 -9.39
C ASN A 143 -16.09 -20.38 -9.91
N MET A 144 -15.87 -20.22 -11.22
CA MET A 144 -14.54 -20.31 -11.85
C MET A 144 -13.63 -19.20 -11.35
N ARG A 145 -14.11 -17.95 -11.36
CA ARG A 145 -13.35 -16.80 -10.87
C ARG A 145 -12.91 -17.00 -9.41
N ASN A 146 -13.84 -17.39 -8.55
CA ASN A 146 -13.56 -17.62 -7.14
C ASN A 146 -12.62 -18.81 -6.91
N TYR A 147 -12.73 -19.86 -7.72
CA TYR A 147 -11.82 -20.99 -7.67
C TYR A 147 -10.38 -20.57 -7.97
N ILE A 148 -10.15 -19.90 -9.10
CA ILE A 148 -8.82 -19.41 -9.52
C ILE A 148 -8.22 -18.48 -8.46
N LEU A 149 -8.99 -17.47 -8.00
CA LEU A 149 -8.51 -16.51 -6.99
C LEU A 149 -8.22 -17.18 -5.63
N ARG A 150 -8.88 -18.29 -5.29
CA ARG A 150 -8.55 -19.05 -4.07
C ARG A 150 -7.29 -19.90 -4.24
N LYS A 151 -7.06 -20.48 -5.42
CA LYS A 151 -5.83 -21.22 -5.71
C LYS A 151 -4.61 -20.29 -5.63
N LEU A 152 -4.66 -19.11 -6.28
CA LEU A 152 -3.61 -18.11 -6.18
C LEU A 152 -3.32 -17.69 -4.72
N ALA A 153 -4.36 -17.53 -3.89
CA ALA A 153 -4.20 -17.14 -2.49
C ALA A 153 -3.52 -18.21 -1.61
N LYS A 154 -3.49 -19.47 -2.05
CA LYS A 154 -2.84 -20.57 -1.30
C LYS A 154 -1.36 -20.74 -1.63
N GLY A 155 -0.82 -19.89 -2.53
CA GLY A 155 0.52 -20.08 -3.09
C GLY A 155 0.53 -21.21 -4.11
N ASP A 156 1.31 -21.04 -5.17
CA ASP A 156 1.34 -21.90 -6.34
C ASP A 156 2.05 -23.24 -6.08
N ASN A 157 1.54 -24.04 -5.19
CA ASN A 157 1.76 -25.46 -5.34
C ASN A 157 0.70 -26.00 -6.33
N PHE A 158 0.83 -25.63 -7.61
CA PHE A 158 0.44 -26.54 -8.69
C PHE A 158 1.41 -27.71 -8.55
N GLY A 159 1.03 -28.66 -7.68
CA GLY A 159 1.88 -29.78 -7.35
C GLY A 159 2.38 -30.40 -8.63
N GLU A 160 3.68 -30.55 -8.73
CA GLU A 160 4.28 -31.62 -9.47
C GLU A 160 3.63 -32.89 -8.94
N SER A 161 2.70 -33.46 -9.72
CA SER A 161 2.14 -34.79 -9.54
C SER A 161 3.12 -35.80 -10.09
#